data_6058848e149ea511e308b4f04ab6c2e0
#
_entry.id   6058848e149ea511e308b4f04ab6c2e0
#
_cell.length_a   1.000
_cell.length_b   1.000
_cell.length_c   1.000
_cell.angle_alpha   90.00
_cell.angle_beta   90.00
_cell.angle_gamma   90.00
#
_symmetry.space_group_name_H-M   'P 1'
#
loop_
_entity.id
_entity.type
_entity.pdbx_description
1 polymer ?
#
loop_
_entity_poly.entity_id
_entity_poly.type
_entity_poly.pdbx_seq_one_letter_code
_entity_poly.pdbx_strand_id
1 'polypeptide(L)'
;MTSPNPPRSVATKEWQLLGGVVSSLNYLRRVHSQHNTTQHTHTCLRREGFLKNPSAMQVFVLSTNATLAACMHCDAHVVKMIVETAQILYTYLVTSNVPLSSGPLVPYKPTHRNHPCVLWLHGGRSHFAWLLELGLALCACYTRLYGKIHKTEAHLHHLACTVCSSALPANCTPKRWLRRLVAHGVSAKTVRACASKVATRNPPMGCAFGVVCSGDAVPHATDADGRIDLVGTYLRFYVYKRTHFKKEMRWNQRDAPPPLLALAWNHVPDMGN
;
A
#
# COMPACT_ATOMS: atom_id res chain seq x y z
N MET A 1 39.28 8.84 -35.88
CA MET A 1 38.59 7.69 -35.27
C MET A 1 37.87 8.21 -33.99
N THR A 2 36.63 8.53 -34.10
CA THR A 2 35.82 9.13 -33.01
C THR A 2 34.97 8.01 -32.38
N SER A 3 35.15 7.79 -31.08
CA SER A 3 34.40 6.84 -30.27
C SER A 3 32.92 7.24 -30.19
N PRO A 4 31.95 6.32 -30.29
CA PRO A 4 30.53 6.63 -30.16
C PRO A 4 30.13 6.78 -28.66
N ASN A 5 29.38 7.84 -28.40
CA ASN A 5 28.74 8.07 -27.08
C ASN A 5 27.74 6.96 -26.73
N PRO A 6 27.62 6.56 -25.45
CA PRO A 6 26.61 5.59 -25.01
C PRO A 6 25.20 6.18 -25.10
N PRO A 7 24.16 5.37 -25.32
CA PRO A 7 22.80 5.85 -25.46
C PRO A 7 22.25 6.37 -24.11
N ARG A 8 21.66 7.56 -24.14
CA ARG A 8 20.93 8.18 -23.03
C ARG A 8 19.77 7.26 -22.61
N SER A 9 19.68 7.02 -21.32
CA SER A 9 18.75 6.07 -20.69
C SER A 9 17.29 6.34 -21.07
N VAL A 10 16.58 5.28 -21.45
CA VAL A 10 15.13 5.24 -21.79
C VAL A 10 14.26 5.66 -20.58
N ALA A 11 14.81 5.66 -19.38
CA ALA A 11 14.11 5.97 -18.13
C ALA A 11 13.51 7.39 -18.06
N THR A 12 14.04 8.36 -18.81
CA THR A 12 13.57 9.76 -18.75
C THR A 12 12.29 10.04 -19.54
N LYS A 13 11.91 9.20 -20.51
CA LYS A 13 10.70 9.41 -21.31
C LYS A 13 9.42 8.87 -20.70
N GLU A 14 9.49 7.81 -19.88
CA GLU A 14 8.30 7.24 -19.23
C GLU A 14 7.73 8.14 -18.12
N TRP A 15 8.55 8.99 -17.54
CA TRP A 15 8.11 9.90 -16.46
C TRP A 15 7.32 11.12 -16.96
N GLN A 16 7.45 11.49 -18.21
CA GLN A 16 6.73 12.65 -18.81
C GLN A 16 5.26 12.36 -19.14
N LEU A 17 4.85 11.09 -19.24
CA LEU A 17 3.47 10.69 -19.53
C LEU A 17 2.54 10.68 -18.32
N LEU A 18 3.07 10.95 -17.11
CA LEU A 18 2.31 10.91 -15.87
C LEU A 18 1.77 12.29 -15.47
N GLY A 19 0.89 12.87 -16.30
CA GLY A 19 0.20 14.14 -16.00
C GLY A 19 -0.57 14.20 -14.66
N GLY A 20 -0.72 13.07 -13.95
CA GLY A 20 -1.29 13.00 -12.59
C GLY A 20 -0.32 13.38 -11.47
N VAL A 21 0.98 13.43 -11.73
CA VAL A 21 2.02 13.70 -10.71
C VAL A 21 2.01 15.17 -10.26
N VAL A 22 1.63 16.09 -11.16
CA VAL A 22 1.65 17.53 -10.90
C VAL A 22 0.64 17.95 -9.84
N SER A 23 -0.51 17.29 -9.74
CA SER A 23 -1.53 17.62 -8.73
C SER A 23 -1.11 17.23 -7.30
N SER A 24 -0.38 16.11 -7.14
CA SER A 24 0.14 15.67 -5.85
C SER A 24 1.29 16.57 -5.34
N LEU A 25 2.10 17.11 -6.25
CA LEU A 25 3.17 18.06 -5.95
C LEU A 25 2.65 19.43 -5.47
N ASN A 26 1.58 19.92 -6.10
CA ASN A 26 0.95 21.18 -5.70
C ASN A 26 0.24 21.06 -4.34
N TYR A 27 -0.24 19.86 -3.99
CA TYR A 27 -0.83 19.58 -2.68
C TYR A 27 0.23 19.65 -1.56
N LEU A 28 1.39 19.03 -1.74
CA LEU A 28 2.48 19.08 -0.74
C LEU A 28 2.96 20.53 -0.50
N ARG A 29 3.00 21.38 -1.52
CA ARG A 29 3.33 22.81 -1.39
C ARG A 29 2.25 23.59 -0.61
N ARG A 30 0.96 23.32 -0.79
CA ARG A 30 -0.13 24.02 -0.08
C ARG A 30 -0.21 23.68 1.40
N VAL A 31 0.07 22.43 1.77
CA VAL A 31 0.04 22.00 3.20
C VAL A 31 1.11 22.74 4.01
N HIS A 32 2.22 23.12 3.39
CA HIS A 32 3.31 23.84 4.08
C HIS A 32 2.98 25.30 4.42
N SER A 33 2.05 25.92 3.69
CA SER A 33 1.71 27.34 3.88
C SER A 33 0.71 27.63 5.02
N GLN A 34 0.04 26.62 5.59
CA GLN A 34 -1.04 26.84 6.56
C GLN A 34 -0.71 26.47 8.03
N HIS A 35 0.53 26.03 8.33
CA HIS A 35 0.87 25.55 9.69
C HIS A 35 1.70 26.49 10.55
N ASN A 36 1.59 27.80 10.36
CA ASN A 36 2.36 28.76 11.17
C ASN A 36 1.49 29.56 12.15
N THR A 37 0.57 28.95 12.85
CA THR A 37 -0.01 29.55 14.08
C THR A 37 -0.80 28.50 14.86
N THR A 38 -0.19 27.86 15.84
CA THR A 38 -0.79 27.59 17.16
C THR A 38 0.22 26.83 18.03
N GLN A 39 0.78 27.52 19.01
CA GLN A 39 1.49 26.86 20.12
C GLN A 39 0.47 26.16 21.00
N HIS A 40 0.56 24.85 21.10
CA HIS A 40 -0.09 24.07 22.16
C HIS A 40 0.95 23.21 22.88
N THR A 41 0.98 23.42 24.19
CA THR A 41 1.73 22.73 25.22
C THR A 41 1.63 21.22 25.10
N HIS A 42 2.75 20.54 24.86
CA HIS A 42 2.84 19.08 24.84
C HIS A 42 3.03 18.52 26.23
N THR A 43 1.97 17.90 26.76
CA THR A 43 2.10 16.94 27.86
C THR A 43 2.49 15.59 27.29
N CYS A 44 3.76 15.24 27.44
CA CYS A 44 4.33 13.97 26.99
C CYS A 44 3.81 12.81 27.86
N LEU A 45 2.76 12.12 27.41
CA LEU A 45 2.35 10.83 27.97
C LEU A 45 3.14 9.71 27.28
N ARG A 46 4.18 9.21 27.96
CA ARG A 46 4.84 7.95 27.65
C ARG A 46 3.79 6.83 27.63
N ARG A 47 3.39 6.38 26.46
CA ARG A 47 2.73 5.08 26.27
C ARG A 47 3.77 4.06 25.83
N GLU A 48 4.45 3.50 26.81
CA GLU A 48 5.20 2.25 26.64
C GLU A 48 4.18 1.12 26.38
N GLY A 49 4.16 0.53 25.22
CA GLY A 49 3.33 -0.66 25.00
C GLY A 49 3.08 -1.12 23.57
N PHE A 50 3.44 -0.36 22.53
CA PHE A 50 2.94 -0.66 21.17
C PHE A 50 3.97 -1.24 20.17
N LEU A 51 5.19 -1.59 20.61
CA LEU A 51 6.24 -2.11 19.72
C LEU A 51 6.32 -3.65 19.67
N LYS A 52 5.29 -4.38 20.11
CA LYS A 52 5.37 -5.86 20.22
C LYS A 52 4.80 -6.66 19.06
N ASN A 53 4.50 -6.10 17.88
CA ASN A 53 4.11 -6.93 16.74
C ASN A 53 4.68 -6.43 15.39
N PRO A 54 5.98 -6.71 15.08
CA PRO A 54 6.57 -6.38 13.79
C PRO A 54 6.08 -7.27 12.62
N SER A 55 5.17 -8.22 12.85
CA SER A 55 4.73 -9.24 11.89
C SER A 55 3.29 -9.06 11.40
N ALA A 56 2.65 -7.91 11.60
CA ALA A 56 1.33 -7.68 11.01
C ALA A 56 1.47 -7.56 9.49
N MET A 57 0.64 -8.33 8.74
CA MET A 57 0.50 -8.18 7.29
C MET A 57 0.20 -6.73 6.94
N GLN A 58 0.77 -6.23 5.83
CA GLN A 58 0.63 -4.85 5.43
C GLN A 58 0.43 -4.72 3.92
N VAL A 59 -0.25 -3.67 3.48
CA VAL A 59 -0.28 -3.23 2.09
C VAL A 59 0.10 -1.76 2.08
N PHE A 60 1.19 -1.42 1.39
CA PHE A 60 1.63 -0.03 1.28
C PHE A 60 1.09 0.56 -0.03
N VAL A 61 0.10 1.42 0.08
CA VAL A 61 -0.49 2.12 -1.08
C VAL A 61 0.32 3.39 -1.35
N LEU A 62 1.50 3.21 -1.97
CA LEU A 62 2.42 4.31 -2.29
C LEU A 62 2.01 5.09 -3.54
N SER A 63 1.11 4.52 -4.35
CA SER A 63 0.48 5.13 -5.51
C SER A 63 -0.88 4.51 -5.74
N THR A 64 -1.77 5.19 -6.45
CA THR A 64 -3.04 4.63 -6.93
C THR A 64 -2.83 3.59 -8.05
N ASN A 65 -1.75 3.71 -8.81
CA ASN A 65 -1.30 2.74 -9.81
C ASN A 65 -0.47 1.65 -9.14
N ALA A 66 -0.88 0.38 -9.28
CA ALA A 66 -0.26 -0.76 -8.62
C ALA A 66 1.21 -0.98 -9.04
N THR A 67 1.50 -0.84 -10.33
CA THR A 67 2.85 -0.99 -10.88
C THR A 67 3.78 0.09 -10.34
N LEU A 68 3.32 1.35 -10.32
CA LEU A 68 4.09 2.45 -9.76
C LEU A 68 4.29 2.28 -8.25
N ALA A 69 3.25 1.85 -7.52
CA ALA A 69 3.36 1.53 -6.10
C ALA A 69 4.43 0.45 -5.84
N ALA A 70 4.46 -0.62 -6.66
CA ALA A 70 5.48 -1.67 -6.57
C ALA A 70 6.90 -1.11 -6.77
N CYS A 71 7.10 -0.24 -7.77
CA CYS A 71 8.40 0.40 -8.04
C CYS A 71 8.87 1.32 -6.89
N MET A 72 7.96 1.83 -6.08
CA MET A 72 8.26 2.71 -4.94
C MET A 72 8.64 1.92 -3.68
N HIS A 73 8.38 0.63 -3.60
CA HIS A 73 8.77 -0.20 -2.45
C HIS A 73 10.28 -0.29 -2.31
N CYS A 74 10.80 -0.21 -1.09
CA CYS A 74 12.20 -0.51 -0.82
C CYS A 74 12.47 -2.01 -1.01
N ASP A 75 13.72 -2.40 -1.21
CA ASP A 75 14.11 -3.77 -1.57
C ASP A 75 13.61 -4.82 -0.56
N ALA A 76 13.72 -4.53 0.74
CA ALA A 76 13.22 -5.40 1.79
C ALA A 76 11.69 -5.60 1.72
N HIS A 77 10.95 -4.55 1.34
CA HIS A 77 9.50 -4.63 1.17
C HIS A 77 9.13 -5.33 -0.13
N VAL A 78 9.87 -5.18 -1.22
CA VAL A 78 9.64 -5.96 -2.45
C VAL A 78 9.60 -7.44 -2.13
N VAL A 79 10.59 -7.96 -1.41
CA VAL A 79 10.64 -9.39 -1.04
C VAL A 79 9.44 -9.79 -0.14
N LYS A 80 9.20 -9.02 0.91
CA LYS A 80 8.21 -9.37 1.94
C LYS A 80 6.78 -9.23 1.43
N MET A 81 6.48 -8.17 0.69
CA MET A 81 5.11 -7.84 0.27
C MET A 81 4.55 -8.81 -0.77
N ILE A 82 5.38 -9.49 -1.56
CA ILE A 82 4.93 -10.56 -2.46
C ILE A 82 4.24 -11.67 -1.65
N VAL A 83 4.87 -12.13 -0.57
CA VAL A 83 4.29 -13.19 0.29
C VAL A 83 3.03 -12.68 0.99
N GLU A 84 3.08 -11.49 1.57
CA GLU A 84 1.93 -10.92 2.30
C GLU A 84 0.73 -10.68 1.38
N THR A 85 0.96 -10.21 0.16
CA THR A 85 -0.08 -10.05 -0.86
C THR A 85 -0.78 -11.38 -1.16
N ALA A 86 -0.02 -12.44 -1.41
CA ALA A 86 -0.59 -13.76 -1.65
C ALA A 86 -1.38 -14.27 -0.42
N GLN A 87 -0.84 -14.11 0.78
CA GLN A 87 -1.53 -14.50 2.03
C GLN A 87 -2.85 -13.75 2.23
N ILE A 88 -2.90 -12.45 1.95
CA ILE A 88 -4.11 -11.64 2.05
C ILE A 88 -5.16 -12.11 1.04
N LEU A 89 -4.75 -12.33 -0.23
CA LEU A 89 -5.64 -12.79 -1.29
C LEU A 89 -6.23 -14.17 -0.98
N TYR A 90 -5.40 -15.15 -0.62
CA TYR A 90 -5.88 -16.49 -0.25
C TYR A 90 -6.77 -16.46 1.00
N THR A 91 -6.41 -15.68 2.01
CA THR A 91 -7.23 -15.55 3.22
C THR A 91 -8.62 -14.99 2.87
N TYR A 92 -8.69 -13.97 2.02
CA TYR A 92 -9.95 -13.41 1.57
C TYR A 92 -10.79 -14.44 0.80
N LEU A 93 -10.22 -15.15 -0.17
CA LEU A 93 -10.94 -16.14 -0.99
C LEU A 93 -11.54 -17.24 -0.13
N VAL A 94 -10.76 -17.79 0.81
CA VAL A 94 -11.25 -18.84 1.73
C VAL A 94 -12.34 -18.30 2.67
N THR A 95 -12.16 -17.11 3.23
CA THR A 95 -13.15 -16.54 4.17
C THR A 95 -14.41 -16.04 3.49
N SER A 96 -14.37 -15.78 2.19
CA SER A 96 -15.52 -15.35 1.38
C SER A 96 -16.18 -16.51 0.63
N ASN A 97 -15.71 -17.75 0.84
CA ASN A 97 -16.16 -18.94 0.14
C ASN A 97 -16.13 -18.78 -1.40
N VAL A 98 -15.14 -18.04 -1.91
CA VAL A 98 -14.92 -17.93 -3.36
C VAL A 98 -14.24 -19.22 -3.83
N PRO A 99 -14.79 -19.92 -4.82
CA PRO A 99 -14.20 -21.16 -5.32
C PRO A 99 -12.79 -20.92 -5.84
N LEU A 100 -11.87 -21.75 -5.42
CA LEU A 100 -10.53 -21.86 -5.98
C LEU A 100 -10.51 -23.09 -6.90
N SER A 101 -10.10 -22.91 -8.14
CA SER A 101 -9.90 -24.05 -9.03
C SER A 101 -8.81 -24.96 -8.46
N SER A 102 -9.03 -26.26 -8.51
CA SER A 102 -8.01 -27.25 -8.16
C SER A 102 -6.80 -27.09 -9.09
N GLY A 103 -5.63 -27.00 -8.51
CA GLY A 103 -4.37 -26.83 -9.23
C GLY A 103 -3.22 -27.50 -8.47
N PRO A 104 -2.03 -27.54 -9.06
CA PRO A 104 -0.87 -28.21 -8.44
C PRO A 104 -0.32 -27.45 -7.22
N LEU A 105 -0.77 -26.19 -7.00
CA LEU A 105 -0.29 -25.35 -5.92
C LEU A 105 -1.19 -25.47 -4.70
N VAL A 106 -0.58 -25.77 -3.55
CA VAL A 106 -1.29 -25.76 -2.26
C VAL A 106 -1.51 -24.31 -1.82
N PRO A 107 -2.76 -23.85 -1.68
CA PRO A 107 -3.03 -22.47 -1.25
C PRO A 107 -2.41 -22.14 0.11
N TYR A 108 -2.00 -20.90 0.31
CA TYR A 108 -1.57 -20.45 1.64
C TYR A 108 -2.70 -20.59 2.65
N LYS A 109 -2.36 -21.08 3.85
CA LYS A 109 -3.31 -21.18 4.95
C LYS A 109 -3.87 -19.80 5.32
N PRO A 110 -5.19 -19.69 5.55
CA PRO A 110 -5.77 -18.43 6.00
C PRO A 110 -5.16 -17.95 7.31
N THR A 111 -4.77 -16.69 7.34
CA THR A 111 -4.20 -16.05 8.53
C THR A 111 -4.75 -14.65 8.69
N HIS A 112 -4.82 -14.14 9.93
CA HIS A 112 -5.25 -12.78 10.23
C HIS A 112 -6.57 -12.37 9.54
N ARG A 113 -7.60 -13.24 9.59
CA ARG A 113 -8.89 -13.06 8.88
C ARG A 113 -9.55 -11.69 9.09
N ASN A 114 -9.36 -11.10 10.27
CA ASN A 114 -9.90 -9.79 10.63
C ASN A 114 -8.91 -8.63 10.40
N HIS A 115 -7.80 -8.88 9.69
CA HIS A 115 -6.86 -7.81 9.36
C HIS A 115 -7.50 -6.81 8.41
N PRO A 116 -7.35 -5.48 8.62
CA PRO A 116 -7.99 -4.48 7.76
C PRO A 116 -7.71 -4.64 6.27
N CYS A 117 -6.52 -5.10 5.85
CA CYS A 117 -6.21 -5.37 4.45
C CYS A 117 -7.02 -6.54 3.87
N VAL A 118 -7.33 -7.58 4.66
CA VAL A 118 -8.21 -8.69 4.25
C VAL A 118 -9.65 -8.18 4.16
N LEU A 119 -10.11 -7.46 5.19
CA LEU A 119 -11.46 -6.92 5.25
C LEU A 119 -11.73 -5.90 4.13
N TRP A 120 -10.72 -5.12 3.73
CA TRP A 120 -10.81 -4.17 2.62
C TRP A 120 -11.19 -4.85 1.29
N LEU A 121 -10.77 -6.10 1.04
CA LEU A 121 -11.11 -6.84 -0.17
C LEU A 121 -12.61 -7.14 -0.31
N HIS A 122 -13.37 -7.15 0.80
CA HIS A 122 -14.84 -7.20 0.75
C HIS A 122 -15.49 -5.96 0.11
N GLY A 123 -14.70 -4.92 -0.18
CA GLY A 123 -15.12 -3.76 -0.95
C GLY A 123 -15.48 -4.09 -2.40
N GLY A 124 -14.94 -5.17 -2.97
CA GLY A 124 -15.34 -5.67 -4.26
C GLY A 124 -14.18 -6.05 -5.18
N ARG A 125 -14.53 -6.43 -6.41
CA ARG A 125 -13.61 -7.00 -7.40
C ARG A 125 -12.42 -6.10 -7.75
N SER A 126 -12.59 -4.79 -7.79
CA SER A 126 -11.48 -3.88 -8.10
C SER A 126 -10.44 -3.84 -6.99
N HIS A 127 -10.83 -4.07 -5.72
CA HIS A 127 -9.91 -4.15 -4.60
C HIS A 127 -9.02 -5.39 -4.72
N PHE A 128 -9.64 -6.51 -5.07
CA PHE A 128 -8.92 -7.76 -5.33
C PHE A 128 -7.97 -7.63 -6.54
N ALA A 129 -8.46 -7.10 -7.65
CA ALA A 129 -7.70 -6.92 -8.88
C ALA A 129 -6.48 -6.03 -8.65
N TRP A 130 -6.65 -4.88 -7.97
CA TRP A 130 -5.55 -3.97 -7.66
C TRP A 130 -4.48 -4.63 -6.78
N LEU A 131 -4.89 -5.39 -5.76
CA LEU A 131 -3.94 -6.06 -4.88
C LEU A 131 -3.18 -7.18 -5.61
N LEU A 132 -3.86 -7.92 -6.48
CA LEU A 132 -3.23 -8.94 -7.32
C LEU A 132 -2.23 -8.33 -8.30
N GLU A 133 -2.60 -7.22 -8.95
CA GLU A 133 -1.72 -6.45 -9.83
C GLU A 133 -0.47 -5.94 -9.08
N LEU A 134 -0.66 -5.40 -7.86
CA LEU A 134 0.47 -5.01 -6.99
C LEU A 134 1.41 -6.18 -6.73
N GLY A 135 0.88 -7.36 -6.40
CA GLY A 135 1.67 -8.56 -6.15
C GLY A 135 2.50 -9.00 -7.36
N LEU A 136 1.87 -9.02 -8.54
CA LEU A 136 2.56 -9.37 -9.80
C LEU A 136 3.62 -8.33 -10.18
N ALA A 137 3.33 -7.04 -10.01
CA ALA A 137 4.28 -5.97 -10.23
C ALA A 137 5.48 -6.04 -9.26
N LEU A 138 5.25 -6.42 -8.00
CA LEU A 138 6.32 -6.67 -7.03
C LEU A 138 7.19 -7.88 -7.44
N CYS A 139 6.61 -8.94 -8.02
CA CYS A 139 7.36 -10.07 -8.57
C CYS A 139 8.27 -9.60 -9.72
N ALA A 140 7.75 -8.80 -10.63
CA ALA A 140 8.57 -8.22 -11.70
C ALA A 140 9.71 -7.34 -11.16
N CYS A 141 9.44 -6.53 -10.11
CA CYS A 141 10.49 -5.79 -9.41
C CYS A 141 11.53 -6.72 -8.77
N TYR A 142 11.09 -7.80 -8.13
CA TYR A 142 11.98 -8.78 -7.52
C TYR A 142 12.90 -9.44 -8.56
N THR A 143 12.34 -9.90 -9.69
CA THR A 143 13.12 -10.51 -10.76
C THR A 143 14.17 -9.55 -11.32
N ARG A 144 13.79 -8.28 -11.52
CA ARG A 144 14.73 -7.24 -11.99
C ARG A 144 15.84 -6.95 -10.98
N LEU A 145 15.53 -6.92 -9.67
CA LEU A 145 16.50 -6.63 -8.60
C LEU A 145 17.45 -7.77 -8.33
N TYR A 146 16.99 -9.02 -8.39
CA TYR A 146 17.74 -10.19 -7.92
C TYR A 146 18.10 -11.20 -9.01
N GLY A 147 17.61 -11.01 -10.25
CA GLY A 147 17.81 -11.97 -11.35
C GLY A 147 17.16 -13.33 -11.10
N LYS A 148 16.17 -13.41 -10.21
CA LYS A 148 15.55 -14.66 -9.75
C LYS A 148 14.02 -14.53 -9.73
N ILE A 149 13.33 -15.64 -9.95
CA ILE A 149 11.87 -15.72 -9.80
C ILE A 149 11.54 -15.95 -8.33
N HIS A 150 10.61 -15.15 -7.78
CA HIS A 150 10.15 -15.32 -6.41
C HIS A 150 9.23 -16.55 -6.29
N LYS A 151 9.45 -17.42 -5.29
CA LYS A 151 8.69 -18.67 -5.13
C LYS A 151 7.16 -18.47 -5.07
N THR A 152 6.70 -17.35 -4.54
CA THR A 152 5.26 -17.01 -4.44
C THR A 152 4.67 -16.52 -5.76
N GLU A 153 5.49 -16.21 -6.78
CA GLU A 153 5.01 -15.67 -8.06
C GLU A 153 4.04 -16.64 -8.75
N ALA A 154 4.34 -17.95 -8.72
CA ALA A 154 3.46 -18.97 -9.25
C ALA A 154 2.06 -18.94 -8.63
N HIS A 155 1.95 -18.64 -7.32
CA HIS A 155 0.65 -18.50 -6.65
C HIS A 155 -0.13 -17.29 -7.15
N LEU A 156 0.51 -16.15 -7.39
CA LEU A 156 -0.15 -14.95 -7.90
C LEU A 156 -0.61 -15.14 -9.35
N HIS A 157 0.20 -15.78 -10.19
CA HIS A 157 -0.20 -16.16 -11.54
C HIS A 157 -1.37 -17.15 -11.53
N HIS A 158 -1.34 -18.16 -10.65
CA HIS A 158 -2.45 -19.09 -10.49
C HIS A 158 -3.75 -18.35 -10.13
N LEU A 159 -3.72 -17.41 -9.17
CA LEU A 159 -4.88 -16.59 -8.83
C LEU A 159 -5.37 -15.73 -10.01
N ALA A 160 -4.45 -15.15 -10.79
CA ALA A 160 -4.80 -14.36 -11.97
C ALA A 160 -5.53 -15.19 -13.05
N CYS A 161 -5.15 -16.46 -13.20
CA CYS A 161 -5.75 -17.35 -14.20
C CYS A 161 -7.04 -18.03 -13.72
N THR A 162 -7.19 -18.27 -12.42
CA THR A 162 -8.26 -19.15 -11.90
C THR A 162 -9.40 -18.40 -11.22
N VAL A 163 -9.15 -17.22 -10.64
CA VAL A 163 -10.20 -16.44 -9.98
C VAL A 163 -11.00 -15.68 -11.02
N CYS A 164 -12.19 -16.18 -11.31
CA CYS A 164 -13.10 -15.48 -12.20
C CYS A 164 -13.60 -14.17 -11.58
N SER A 165 -13.48 -13.09 -12.31
CA SER A 165 -13.94 -11.75 -11.89
C SER A 165 -15.45 -11.73 -11.54
N SER A 166 -16.27 -12.59 -12.16
CA SER A 166 -17.71 -12.74 -11.86
C SER A 166 -17.97 -13.43 -10.52
N ALA A 167 -17.05 -14.26 -10.03
CA ALA A 167 -17.14 -14.88 -8.71
C ALA A 167 -16.88 -13.88 -7.57
N LEU A 168 -16.26 -12.75 -7.87
CA LEU A 168 -15.98 -11.70 -6.90
C LEU A 168 -17.17 -10.74 -6.80
N PRO A 169 -17.51 -10.24 -5.59
CA PRO A 169 -18.61 -9.32 -5.41
C PRO A 169 -18.36 -8.00 -6.17
N ALA A 170 -19.44 -7.39 -6.67
CA ALA A 170 -19.37 -6.06 -7.27
C ALA A 170 -18.83 -5.02 -6.27
N ASN A 171 -18.15 -4.00 -6.79
CA ASN A 171 -17.66 -2.90 -5.97
C ASN A 171 -18.79 -2.21 -5.21
N CYS A 172 -18.48 -1.74 -4.02
CA CYS A 172 -19.46 -1.09 -3.17
C CYS A 172 -18.89 0.15 -2.46
N THR A 173 -19.79 1.02 -2.01
CA THR A 173 -19.48 2.18 -1.19
C THR A 173 -18.96 1.76 0.20
N PRO A 174 -18.25 2.63 0.93
CA PRO A 174 -17.82 2.36 2.31
C PRO A 174 -18.96 1.93 3.22
N LYS A 175 -20.12 2.59 3.14
CA LYS A 175 -21.31 2.25 3.94
C LYS A 175 -21.82 0.83 3.66
N ARG A 176 -21.83 0.42 2.39
CA ARG A 176 -22.23 -0.94 2.00
C ARG A 176 -21.17 -1.98 2.40
N TRP A 177 -19.90 -1.62 2.31
CA TRP A 177 -18.79 -2.47 2.77
C TRP A 177 -18.90 -2.77 4.26
N LEU A 178 -19.09 -1.76 5.12
CA LEU A 178 -19.25 -1.99 6.56
C LEU A 178 -20.42 -2.94 6.86
N ARG A 179 -21.54 -2.83 6.13
CA ARG A 179 -22.66 -3.77 6.26
C ARG A 179 -22.29 -5.20 5.82
N ARG A 180 -21.49 -5.34 4.75
CA ARG A 180 -20.95 -6.65 4.34
C ARG A 180 -20.08 -7.28 5.45
N LEU A 181 -19.22 -6.51 6.09
CA LEU A 181 -18.38 -7.02 7.18
C LEU A 181 -19.24 -7.60 8.31
N VAL A 182 -20.31 -6.90 8.70
CA VAL A 182 -21.26 -7.40 9.70
C VAL A 182 -21.92 -8.71 9.22
N ALA A 183 -22.36 -8.78 7.98
CA ALA A 183 -22.96 -9.99 7.39
C ALA A 183 -21.99 -11.18 7.34
N HIS A 184 -20.67 -10.92 7.25
CA HIS A 184 -19.61 -11.92 7.35
C HIS A 184 -19.19 -12.23 8.80
N GLY A 185 -19.94 -11.79 9.81
CA GLY A 185 -19.67 -12.09 11.21
C GLY A 185 -18.51 -11.33 11.83
N VAL A 186 -18.03 -10.24 11.20
CA VAL A 186 -16.98 -9.39 11.76
C VAL A 186 -17.53 -8.62 12.97
N SER A 187 -16.80 -8.64 14.10
CA SER A 187 -17.26 -8.01 15.34
C SER A 187 -17.51 -6.50 15.19
N ALA A 188 -18.48 -5.97 15.91
CA ALA A 188 -18.81 -4.54 15.89
C ALA A 188 -17.60 -3.65 16.28
N LYS A 189 -16.73 -4.14 17.18
CA LYS A 189 -15.47 -3.45 17.55
C LYS A 189 -14.55 -3.32 16.34
N THR A 190 -14.34 -4.42 15.60
CA THR A 190 -13.51 -4.43 14.39
C THR A 190 -14.10 -3.57 13.28
N VAL A 191 -15.42 -3.64 13.07
CA VAL A 191 -16.11 -2.81 12.07
C VAL A 191 -15.94 -1.32 12.37
N ARG A 192 -16.09 -0.89 13.62
CA ARG A 192 -15.83 0.51 14.05
C ARG A 192 -14.38 0.91 13.81
N ALA A 193 -13.42 0.05 14.17
CA ALA A 193 -12.01 0.31 13.94
C ALA A 193 -11.65 0.41 12.44
N CYS A 194 -12.34 -0.34 11.57
CA CYS A 194 -12.20 -0.21 10.12
C CYS A 194 -12.83 1.10 9.60
N ALA A 195 -13.98 1.48 10.14
CA ALA A 195 -14.70 2.69 9.69
C ALA A 195 -13.87 3.97 9.89
N SER A 196 -13.10 4.07 10.96
CA SER A 196 -12.21 5.22 11.23
C SER A 196 -10.97 5.30 10.34
N LYS A 197 -10.71 4.26 9.53
CA LYS A 197 -9.52 4.14 8.66
C LYS A 197 -9.87 4.20 7.16
N VAL A 198 -11.12 4.50 6.82
CA VAL A 198 -11.57 4.59 5.43
C VAL A 198 -11.06 5.88 4.80
N ALA A 199 -10.33 5.74 3.70
CA ALA A 199 -9.87 6.84 2.86
C ALA A 199 -10.63 6.84 1.54
N THR A 200 -11.35 7.93 1.25
CA THR A 200 -12.01 8.16 -0.04
C THR A 200 -11.15 9.01 -0.98
N ARG A 201 -10.13 9.65 -0.44
CA ARG A 201 -9.15 10.42 -1.20
C ARG A 201 -8.03 9.50 -1.68
N ASN A 202 -7.71 9.57 -2.95
CA ASN A 202 -6.71 8.75 -3.62
C ASN A 202 -6.95 7.23 -3.43
N PRO A 203 -8.14 6.70 -3.68
CA PRO A 203 -8.34 5.27 -3.68
C PRO A 203 -7.51 4.64 -4.80
N PRO A 204 -7.06 3.39 -4.65
CA PRO A 204 -6.49 2.64 -5.76
C PRO A 204 -7.41 2.66 -6.98
N MET A 205 -6.81 2.61 -8.17
CA MET A 205 -7.55 2.74 -9.42
C MET A 205 -8.70 1.72 -9.51
N GLY A 206 -9.91 2.20 -9.82
CA GLY A 206 -11.11 1.37 -9.87
C GLY A 206 -11.71 0.96 -8.52
N CYS A 207 -11.06 1.26 -7.39
CA CYS A 207 -11.60 1.05 -6.06
C CYS A 207 -12.44 2.24 -5.61
N ALA A 208 -13.53 1.97 -4.87
CA ALA A 208 -14.38 3.03 -4.33
C ALA A 208 -13.77 3.71 -3.09
N PHE A 209 -12.85 3.05 -2.40
CA PHE A 209 -12.19 3.53 -1.19
C PHE A 209 -10.93 2.73 -0.88
N GLY A 210 -10.07 3.27 -0.03
CA GLY A 210 -8.93 2.59 0.58
C GLY A 210 -9.11 2.45 2.09
N VAL A 211 -8.27 1.63 2.72
CA VAL A 211 -8.21 1.50 4.18
C VAL A 211 -6.76 1.70 4.63
N VAL A 212 -6.56 2.64 5.55
CA VAL A 212 -5.25 2.90 6.13
C VAL A 212 -4.92 1.85 7.19
N CYS A 213 -3.79 1.19 7.02
CA CYS A 213 -3.29 0.16 7.95
C CYS A 213 -1.91 0.52 8.53
N SER A 214 -1.49 1.78 8.45
CA SER A 214 -0.14 2.22 8.85
C SER A 214 0.13 2.16 10.35
N GLY A 215 -0.86 1.81 11.18
CA GLY A 215 -0.76 1.89 12.64
C GLY A 215 -0.95 3.31 13.17
N ASP A 216 -0.89 3.47 14.49
CA ASP A 216 -1.16 4.76 15.14
C ASP A 216 0.14 5.60 15.32
N ALA A 217 1.28 5.10 14.83
CA ALA A 217 2.59 5.76 14.99
C ALA A 217 2.74 7.04 14.17
N VAL A 218 1.95 7.18 13.10
CA VAL A 218 2.00 8.35 12.21
C VAL A 218 0.58 8.85 11.99
N PRO A 219 0.31 10.14 12.23
CA PRO A 219 -0.99 10.74 11.94
C PRO A 219 -1.36 10.58 10.47
N HIS A 220 -2.63 10.32 10.20
CA HIS A 220 -3.12 10.26 8.83
C HIS A 220 -2.89 11.61 8.12
N ALA A 221 -2.48 11.56 6.85
CA ALA A 221 -2.56 12.74 5.99
C ALA A 221 -4.03 13.03 5.69
N THR A 222 -4.43 14.28 5.81
CA THR A 222 -5.78 14.73 5.48
C THR A 222 -5.74 15.84 4.44
N ASP A 223 -6.79 15.94 3.64
CA ASP A 223 -7.02 17.08 2.75
C ASP A 223 -7.66 18.27 3.49
N ALA A 224 -7.95 19.34 2.75
CA ALA A 224 -8.57 20.53 3.29
C ALA A 224 -9.98 20.29 3.88
N ASP A 225 -10.67 19.24 3.43
CA ASP A 225 -11.99 18.83 3.91
C ASP A 225 -11.90 17.85 5.11
N GLY A 226 -10.70 17.58 5.62
CA GLY A 226 -10.48 16.63 6.71
C GLY A 226 -10.60 15.16 6.31
N ARG A 227 -10.66 14.84 5.01
CA ARG A 227 -10.71 13.46 4.52
C ARG A 227 -9.34 12.84 4.49
N ILE A 228 -9.25 11.56 4.84
CA ILE A 228 -7.98 10.84 4.84
C ILE A 228 -7.43 10.73 3.40
N ASP A 229 -6.22 11.23 3.20
CA ASP A 229 -5.39 10.99 2.02
C ASP A 229 -4.61 9.69 2.19
N LEU A 230 -4.99 8.66 1.42
CA LEU A 230 -4.42 7.32 1.53
C LEU A 230 -2.94 7.30 1.14
N VAL A 231 -2.62 7.84 -0.03
CA VAL A 231 -1.25 7.83 -0.57
C VAL A 231 -0.34 8.71 0.29
N GLY A 232 -0.78 9.93 0.64
CA GLY A 232 -0.04 10.83 1.52
C GLY A 232 0.24 10.20 2.88
N THR A 233 -0.72 9.46 3.46
CA THR A 233 -0.53 8.75 4.72
C THR A 233 0.56 7.67 4.60
N TYR A 234 0.54 6.86 3.53
CA TYR A 234 1.57 5.83 3.34
C TYR A 234 2.94 6.40 3.00
N LEU A 235 3.01 7.52 2.29
CA LEU A 235 4.28 8.22 2.05
C LEU A 235 4.87 8.73 3.37
N ARG A 236 4.07 9.38 4.24
CA ARG A 236 4.50 9.78 5.59
C ARG A 236 4.97 8.59 6.42
N PHE A 237 4.23 7.49 6.35
CA PHE A 237 4.61 6.27 7.06
C PHE A 237 5.93 5.66 6.55
N TYR A 238 6.22 5.76 5.26
CA TYR A 238 7.50 5.34 4.68
C TYR A 238 8.65 6.21 5.16
N VAL A 239 8.45 7.52 5.24
CA VAL A 239 9.44 8.45 5.82
C VAL A 239 9.70 8.11 7.28
N TYR A 240 8.65 7.93 8.08
CA TYR A 240 8.77 7.51 9.47
C TYR A 240 9.55 6.20 9.61
N LYS A 241 9.25 5.20 8.77
CA LYS A 241 9.98 3.93 8.77
C LYS A 241 11.47 4.10 8.50
N ARG A 242 11.86 5.01 7.65
CA ARG A 242 13.28 5.28 7.35
C ARG A 242 14.07 5.67 8.59
N THR A 243 13.50 6.50 9.45
CA THR A 243 14.17 7.06 10.62
C THR A 243 14.04 6.18 11.86
N HIS A 244 12.96 5.39 12.01
CA HIS A 244 12.63 4.67 13.23
C HIS A 244 12.81 3.14 13.15
N PHE A 245 13.15 2.59 11.99
CA PHE A 245 13.32 1.14 11.85
C PHE A 245 14.79 0.74 11.84
N LYS A 246 15.10 -0.38 12.54
CA LYS A 246 16.47 -0.90 12.69
C LYS A 246 17.14 -1.28 11.37
N LYS A 247 16.38 -1.60 10.33
CA LYS A 247 16.90 -1.95 9.00
C LYS A 247 16.80 -0.73 8.09
N GLU A 248 17.93 -0.34 7.55
CA GLU A 248 18.01 0.70 6.53
C GLU A 248 17.11 0.35 5.34
N MET A 249 16.31 1.32 4.90
CA MET A 249 15.52 1.21 3.69
C MET A 249 16.41 1.51 2.48
N ARG A 250 16.67 0.50 1.63
CA ARG A 250 17.53 0.60 0.45
C ARG A 250 16.76 0.39 -0.82
N TRP A 251 17.27 0.97 -1.91
CA TRP A 251 16.82 0.79 -3.29
C TRP A 251 18.05 0.51 -4.15
N ASN A 252 18.72 -0.66 -3.94
CA ASN A 252 20.07 -1.01 -4.37
C ASN A 252 20.38 -0.89 -5.87
N GLN A 253 19.36 -0.84 -6.73
CA GLN A 253 19.58 -0.65 -8.17
C GLN A 253 18.97 0.68 -8.67
N ARG A 254 18.71 1.56 -7.74
CA ARG A 254 18.15 2.88 -8.00
C ARG A 254 18.93 3.85 -7.13
N ASP A 255 19.69 4.74 -7.74
CA ASP A 255 20.59 5.68 -7.05
C ASP A 255 19.89 6.65 -6.08
N ALA A 256 18.58 6.67 -6.08
CA ALA A 256 17.75 7.46 -5.18
C ALA A 256 16.38 6.82 -4.98
N PRO A 257 15.71 7.09 -3.85
CA PRO A 257 14.29 6.79 -3.72
C PRO A 257 13.50 7.43 -4.86
N PRO A 258 12.39 6.80 -5.30
CA PRO A 258 11.55 7.36 -6.34
C PRO A 258 11.21 8.83 -6.07
N PRO A 259 11.12 9.70 -7.08
CA PRO A 259 11.00 11.15 -6.89
C PRO A 259 9.89 11.59 -5.94
N LEU A 260 8.76 10.88 -5.90
CA LEU A 260 7.66 11.16 -4.95
C LEU A 260 8.05 10.90 -3.49
N LEU A 261 8.85 9.86 -3.24
CA LEU A 261 9.38 9.59 -1.90
C LEU A 261 10.47 10.60 -1.52
N ALA A 262 11.33 10.97 -2.46
CA ALA A 262 12.36 11.99 -2.24
C ALA A 262 11.74 13.34 -1.86
N LEU A 263 10.65 13.75 -2.53
CA LEU A 263 9.89 14.95 -2.20
C LEU A 263 9.25 14.87 -0.81
N ALA A 264 8.66 13.73 -0.46
CA ALA A 264 8.10 13.52 0.87
C ALA A 264 9.18 13.59 1.95
N TRP A 265 10.41 13.13 1.67
CA TRP A 265 11.53 13.14 2.60
C TRP A 265 12.12 14.54 2.85
N ASN A 266 12.14 15.39 1.82
CA ASN A 266 12.64 16.76 1.93
C ASN A 266 11.65 17.71 2.64
N HIS A 267 10.41 17.26 2.86
CA HIS A 267 9.32 18.08 3.40
C HIS A 267 8.80 17.60 4.78
N VAL A 268 9.42 16.59 5.37
CA VAL A 268 9.11 16.23 6.76
C VAL A 268 9.91 17.17 7.65
N PRO A 269 9.26 18.04 8.45
CA PRO A 269 9.96 18.78 9.48
C PRO A 269 10.65 17.77 10.41
N ASP A 270 11.85 18.12 10.82
CA ASP A 270 12.60 17.38 11.84
C ASP A 270 11.68 17.23 13.06
N MET A 271 11.08 16.08 13.20
CA MET A 271 10.23 15.74 14.35
C MET A 271 11.21 15.42 15.47
N GLY A 272 11.77 16.48 16.07
CA GLY A 272 12.80 16.48 17.08
C GLY A 272 12.75 15.26 18.00
N ASN A 273 13.96 14.71 18.24
CA ASN A 273 14.23 13.64 19.19
C ASN A 273 13.67 13.95 20.58
#